data_12351512dd9a38fc45cab7701c567c9d
#
_entry.id   12351512dd9a38fc45cab7701c567c9d
#
_cell.length_a   1.000
_cell.length_b   1.000
_cell.length_c   1.000
_cell.angle_alpha   90.00
_cell.angle_beta   90.00
_cell.angle_gamma   90.00
#
_symmetry.space_group_name_H-M   'P 1'
#
loop_
_entity.id
_entity.type
_entity.pdbx_description
1 polymer ?
#
loop_
_entity_poly.entity_id
_entity_poly.type
_entity_poly.pdbx_seq_one_letter_code
_entity_poly.pdbx_strand_id
1 'polypeptide(L)'
;TETATSTPNIRVDASTTLDSSMSTGESVTVVLISAAAAAGYSAQLTIDGSAATESWLGGSAPSEGGASGYDVYTYNIIKTGSATFVVLANLVNFA
;
A
#
# COMPACT_ATOMS: atom_id res chain seq x y z
N THR A 1 1.58 19.21 6.14
CA THR A 1 1.21 18.66 4.83
C THR A 1 2.43 18.10 4.13
N GLU A 2 2.34 16.91 3.63
CA GLU A 2 3.43 16.32 2.86
C GLU A 2 3.53 16.97 1.48
N THR A 3 4.75 17.16 1.04
CA THR A 3 5.04 17.73 -0.28
C THR A 3 5.61 16.71 -1.25
N ALA A 4 5.65 15.46 -0.85
CA ALA A 4 6.17 14.35 -1.65
C ALA A 4 5.34 13.10 -1.36
N THR A 5 5.52 12.08 -2.19
CA THR A 5 4.90 10.79 -1.95
C THR A 5 5.44 10.16 -0.68
N SER A 6 4.59 9.45 0.03
CA SER A 6 4.99 8.62 1.15
C SER A 6 5.02 7.16 0.72
N THR A 7 5.84 6.36 1.41
CA THR A 7 5.97 4.93 1.12
C THR A 7 5.71 4.16 2.42
N PRO A 8 4.48 3.66 2.62
CA PRO A 8 4.20 2.88 3.82
C PRO A 8 4.94 1.55 3.78
N ASN A 9 5.35 1.11 4.96
CA ASN A 9 6.00 -0.19 5.13
C ASN A 9 5.03 -1.14 5.84
N ILE A 10 4.74 -2.25 5.22
CA ILE A 10 3.78 -3.22 5.74
C ILE A 10 4.52 -4.36 6.41
N ARG A 11 4.25 -4.54 7.70
CA ARG A 11 4.71 -5.69 8.49
C ARG A 11 3.77 -5.88 9.67
N VAL A 12 3.90 -6.98 10.39
CA VAL A 12 3.03 -7.25 11.53
C VAL A 12 3.35 -6.31 12.69
N ASP A 13 4.62 -6.26 13.09
CA ASP A 13 5.11 -5.34 14.11
C ASP A 13 6.63 -5.18 13.99
N ALA A 14 7.27 -4.50 14.96
CA ALA A 14 8.70 -4.23 14.92
C ALA A 14 9.58 -5.50 14.93
N SER A 15 9.06 -6.63 15.42
CA SER A 15 9.82 -7.88 15.54
C SER A 15 9.25 -9.03 14.71
N THR A 16 8.14 -8.82 13.98
CA THR A 16 7.47 -9.86 13.21
C THR A 16 7.23 -9.40 11.79
N THR A 17 7.82 -10.10 10.83
CA THR A 17 7.63 -9.78 9.42
C THR A 17 6.30 -10.32 8.91
N LEU A 18 5.80 -9.70 7.85
CA LEU A 18 4.60 -10.19 7.16
C LEU A 18 4.89 -11.56 6.54
N ASP A 19 6.09 -11.74 5.99
CA ASP A 19 6.48 -13.00 5.36
C ASP A 19 6.40 -14.19 6.34
N SER A 20 6.86 -14.00 7.57
CA SER A 20 6.82 -15.08 8.57
C SER A 20 5.41 -15.38 9.07
N SER A 21 4.48 -14.44 8.92
CA SER A 21 3.10 -14.57 9.40
C SER A 21 2.15 -15.15 8.36
N MET A 22 2.58 -15.22 7.11
CA MET A 22 1.75 -15.70 5.99
C MET A 22 2.32 -16.96 5.39
N SER A 23 1.43 -17.86 5.01
CA SER A 23 1.78 -19.02 4.18
C SER A 23 1.55 -18.67 2.70
N THR A 24 2.31 -19.31 1.82
CA THR A 24 2.12 -19.14 0.37
C THR A 24 0.67 -19.44 -0.01
N GLY A 25 0.06 -18.55 -0.76
CA GLY A 25 -1.35 -18.63 -1.16
C GLY A 25 -2.29 -17.87 -0.25
N GLU A 26 -1.83 -17.41 0.93
CA GLU A 26 -2.65 -16.56 1.80
C GLU A 26 -2.65 -15.12 1.32
N SER A 27 -3.70 -14.39 1.68
CA SER A 27 -3.81 -12.97 1.37
C SER A 27 -4.21 -12.17 2.61
N VAL A 28 -3.84 -10.89 2.61
CA VAL A 28 -4.25 -9.94 3.63
C VAL A 28 -4.64 -8.64 2.96
N THR A 29 -5.64 -7.96 3.52
CA THR A 29 -6.06 -6.65 3.04
C THR A 29 -5.62 -5.60 4.04
N VAL A 30 -4.92 -4.58 3.57
CA VAL A 30 -4.49 -3.43 4.37
C VAL A 30 -5.19 -2.20 3.84
N VAL A 31 -5.78 -1.43 4.73
CA VAL A 31 -6.44 -0.16 4.39
C VAL A 31 -5.67 0.96 5.07
N LEU A 32 -5.20 1.91 4.27
CA LEU A 32 -4.53 3.11 4.75
C LEU A 32 -5.43 4.30 4.45
N ILE A 33 -5.76 5.07 5.50
CA ILE A 33 -6.59 6.25 5.38
C ILE A 33 -5.75 7.46 5.73
N SER A 34 -5.72 8.44 4.85
CA SER A 34 -5.00 9.68 5.11
C SER A 34 -5.84 10.89 4.74
N ALA A 35 -5.56 12.03 5.38
CA ALA A 35 -6.17 13.29 4.96
C ALA A 35 -5.72 13.58 3.53
N ALA A 36 -6.67 13.94 2.67
CA ALA A 36 -6.35 14.15 1.26
C ALA A 36 -5.50 15.39 1.05
N ALA A 37 -4.46 15.25 0.25
CA ALA A 37 -3.61 16.35 -0.17
C ALA A 37 -3.03 16.01 -1.55
N ALA A 38 -3.11 16.95 -2.49
CA ALA A 38 -2.68 16.67 -3.84
C ALA A 38 -1.21 16.23 -3.92
N ALA A 39 -0.34 16.79 -3.08
CA ALA A 39 1.07 16.47 -3.05
C ALA A 39 1.43 15.36 -2.05
N GLY A 40 0.56 15.05 -1.11
CA GLY A 40 0.81 14.05 -0.08
C GLY A 40 0.07 12.76 -0.38
N TYR A 41 0.60 11.95 -1.27
CA TYR A 41 -0.01 10.70 -1.69
C TYR A 41 1.01 9.56 -1.65
N SER A 42 0.52 8.33 -1.79
CA SER A 42 1.37 7.15 -1.85
C SER A 42 1.21 6.47 -3.20
N ALA A 43 2.32 6.22 -3.88
CA ALA A 43 2.35 5.49 -5.16
C ALA A 43 3.09 4.16 -5.05
N GLN A 44 3.64 3.87 -3.88
CA GLN A 44 4.44 2.67 -3.64
C GLN A 44 4.25 2.20 -2.21
N LEU A 45 4.62 0.95 -1.94
CA LEU A 45 4.75 0.47 -0.58
C LEU A 45 5.96 -0.47 -0.48
N THR A 46 6.40 -0.71 0.75
CA THR A 46 7.37 -1.76 1.02
C THR A 46 6.71 -2.84 1.88
N ILE A 47 7.20 -4.06 1.78
CA ILE A 47 6.79 -5.16 2.64
C ILE A 47 8.03 -5.66 3.35
N ASP A 48 7.99 -5.65 4.68
CA ASP A 48 9.14 -6.03 5.52
C ASP A 48 10.41 -5.26 5.16
N GLY A 49 10.25 -3.99 4.78
CA GLY A 49 11.35 -3.11 4.42
C GLY A 49 11.86 -3.24 2.99
N SER A 50 11.33 -4.16 2.20
CA SER A 50 11.74 -4.35 0.81
C SER A 50 10.69 -3.82 -0.15
N ALA A 51 11.14 -3.22 -1.24
CA ALA A 51 10.25 -2.68 -2.26
C ALA A 51 9.35 -3.78 -2.82
N ALA A 52 8.06 -3.48 -2.97
CA ALA A 52 7.10 -4.37 -3.58
C ALA A 52 6.64 -3.79 -4.92
N THR A 53 6.23 -4.67 -5.84
CA THR A 53 5.65 -4.24 -7.09
C THR A 53 4.14 -4.27 -6.94
N GLU A 54 3.49 -3.10 -7.08
CA GLU A 54 2.06 -2.97 -6.99
C GLU A 54 1.41 -3.01 -8.37
N SER A 55 0.27 -3.70 -8.46
CA SER A 55 -0.61 -3.60 -9.62
C SER A 55 -1.78 -2.70 -9.22
N TRP A 56 -1.86 -1.55 -9.85
CA TRP A 56 -2.87 -0.55 -9.52
C TRP A 56 -4.13 -0.74 -10.34
N LEU A 57 -5.28 -0.49 -9.70
CA LEU A 57 -6.56 -0.49 -10.41
C LEU A 57 -6.51 0.54 -11.52
N GLY A 58 -6.87 0.14 -12.73
CA GLY A 58 -6.80 0.99 -13.91
C GLY A 58 -5.44 1.04 -14.59
N GLY A 59 -4.42 0.36 -14.02
CA GLY A 59 -3.13 0.19 -14.66
C GLY A 59 -2.08 1.25 -14.36
N SER A 60 -2.40 2.26 -13.55
CA SER A 60 -1.45 3.34 -13.23
C SER A 60 -1.48 3.68 -11.76
N ALA A 61 -0.29 3.85 -11.17
CA ALA A 61 -0.16 4.37 -9.81
C ALA A 61 -0.67 5.81 -9.73
N PRO A 62 -1.11 6.26 -8.55
CA PRO A 62 -1.53 7.65 -8.37
C PRO A 62 -0.38 8.62 -8.70
N SER A 63 -0.72 9.74 -9.29
CA SER A 63 0.21 10.84 -9.54
C SER A 63 -0.09 12.05 -8.66
N GLU A 64 -1.21 12.03 -7.95
CA GLU A 64 -1.58 13.05 -6.96
C GLU A 64 -2.64 12.49 -6.04
N GLY A 65 -2.78 13.10 -4.87
CA GLY A 65 -3.85 12.79 -3.93
C GLY A 65 -5.12 13.58 -4.25
N GLY A 66 -6.16 13.37 -3.44
CA GLY A 66 -7.41 14.11 -3.55
C GLY A 66 -7.27 15.56 -3.11
N ALA A 67 -8.22 16.39 -3.52
CA ALA A 67 -8.22 17.81 -3.18
C ALA A 67 -8.77 18.08 -1.78
N SER A 68 -9.65 17.22 -1.27
CA SER A 68 -10.27 17.37 0.05
C SER A 68 -10.75 16.03 0.56
N GLY A 69 -11.12 15.98 1.84
CA GLY A 69 -11.64 14.78 2.47
C GLY A 69 -10.53 13.79 2.81
N TYR A 70 -10.74 12.54 2.50
CA TYR A 70 -9.81 11.47 2.81
C TYR A 70 -9.44 10.69 1.57
N ASP A 71 -8.16 10.32 1.48
CA ASP A 71 -7.67 9.35 0.52
C ASP A 71 -7.60 8.00 1.20
N VAL A 72 -8.25 7.00 0.62
CA VAL A 72 -8.28 5.64 1.15
C VAL A 72 -7.57 4.72 0.18
N TYR A 73 -6.46 4.15 0.64
CA TYR A 73 -5.67 3.19 -0.11
C TYR A 73 -6.03 1.80 0.36
N THR A 74 -6.33 0.91 -0.56
CA THR A 74 -6.61 -0.48 -0.26
C THR A 74 -5.58 -1.36 -0.96
N TYR A 75 -4.89 -2.19 -0.20
CA TYR A 75 -3.88 -3.11 -0.71
C TYR A 75 -4.30 -4.53 -0.38
N ASN A 76 -4.50 -5.35 -1.42
CA ASN A 76 -4.65 -6.79 -1.26
C ASN A 76 -3.27 -7.40 -1.51
N ILE A 77 -2.70 -8.03 -0.49
CA ILE A 77 -1.36 -8.58 -0.54
C ILE A 77 -1.47 -10.09 -0.49
N ILE A 78 -0.98 -10.75 -1.52
CA ILE A 78 -1.01 -12.22 -1.64
C ILE A 78 0.43 -12.73 -1.61
N LYS A 79 0.74 -13.63 -0.68
CA LYS A 79 2.06 -14.25 -0.65
C LYS A 79 2.12 -15.35 -1.72
N THR A 80 3.03 -15.21 -2.67
CA THR A 80 3.19 -16.16 -3.78
C THR A 80 4.41 -17.06 -3.61
N GLY A 81 5.29 -16.76 -2.69
CA GLY A 81 6.49 -17.54 -2.41
C GLY A 81 7.23 -16.95 -1.21
N SER A 82 8.40 -17.47 -0.91
CA SER A 82 9.23 -16.95 0.19
C SER A 82 9.60 -15.49 -0.10
N ALA A 83 9.21 -14.59 0.79
CA ALA A 83 9.44 -13.14 0.68
C ALA A 83 8.98 -12.56 -0.67
N THR A 84 7.98 -13.18 -1.30
CA THR A 84 7.49 -12.79 -2.61
C THR A 84 5.98 -12.56 -2.53
N PHE A 85 5.53 -11.38 -3.00
CA PHE A 85 4.13 -10.96 -2.87
C PHE A 85 3.62 -10.35 -4.16
N VAL A 86 2.33 -10.54 -4.40
CA VAL A 86 1.56 -9.77 -5.38
C VAL A 86 0.74 -8.76 -4.60
N VAL A 87 0.76 -7.51 -5.01
CA VAL A 87 0.00 -6.44 -4.37
C VAL A 87 -0.98 -5.85 -5.37
N LEU A 88 -2.27 -5.93 -5.04
CA LEU A 88 -3.33 -5.31 -5.84
C LEU A 88 -3.77 -4.06 -5.09
N ALA A 89 -3.53 -2.90 -5.68
CA ALA A 89 -3.67 -1.62 -5.01
C ALA A 89 -4.70 -0.72 -5.67
N ASN A 90 -5.40 0.06 -4.85
CA ASN A 90 -6.28 1.09 -5.38
C ASN A 90 -6.32 2.30 -4.43
N LEU A 91 -6.64 3.46 -4.97
CA LEU A 91 -6.85 4.69 -4.24
C LEU A 91 -8.22 5.26 -4.57
N VAL A 92 -8.99 5.55 -3.52
CA VAL A 92 -10.31 6.17 -3.65
C VAL A 92 -10.34 7.42 -2.76
N ASN A 93 -10.81 8.54 -3.30
CA ASN A 93 -10.99 9.76 -2.53
C ASN A 93 -12.44 9.85 -2.04
N PHE A 94 -12.58 10.13 -0.75
CA PHE A 94 -13.87 10.37 -0.10
C PHE A 94 -13.89 11.82 0.36
N ALA A 95 -14.45 12.67 -0.47
CA ALA A 95 -14.52 14.11 -0.20
C ALA A 95 -15.80 14.48 0.55
#